data_ad04d808b6548f29d74a4ac63fc3eb70
#
_entry.id   ad04d808b6548f29d74a4ac63fc3eb70
#
_cell.length_a   1.000
_cell.length_b   1.000
_cell.length_c   1.000
_cell.angle_alpha   90.00
_cell.angle_beta   90.00
_cell.angle_gamma   90.00
#
_symmetry.space_group_name_H-M   'P 1'
#
loop_
_entity.id
_entity.type
_entity.pdbx_description
1 polymer ?
#
loop_
_entity_poly.entity_id
_entity_poly.type
_entity_poly.pdbx_seq_one_letter_code
_entity_poly.pdbx_strand_id
1 'polypeptide(L)'
;MRKQDSRKYLFTTRCLFPANLLPFLQEMTENEQFNYCWATSIIKVLSSKEDNKSFYVNIHYSVFKNKVGNNYIKILQDLKNWGIININDSYKSGNEGFTQSYSWTKESLNSQTFMKNYKTRKPISYTMDENITNNDINVENEIINYTLNNIQKLNNEYLEDLKYQTPEKALENDNEVNLQSKLALGEDWLKKIDCNNYRISVGQNSGRLYHPIILMPKIMRNFIYYKDSDSVTISDIKSCFPVLLCKFIHSDEQLKYKNLLDGDIYDSIREGYKFTRDQTKIEFQKFINGFINGYVKKFFKTEFPLSFPEMEKNYSIMSVSLQQFESEVMVRGLIPFCIKNGFQDVILLHDGWMNSGDLEQDAVIGEYIKYHMAKICGYIPEIKSIKRTRQVVFNNINNNL
;
A
#
# COMPACT_ATOMS: atom_id res chain seq x y z
N MET A 1 -2.41 -8.22 41.81
CA MET A 1 -3.12 -8.46 40.55
C MET A 1 -3.66 -7.12 40.04
N ARG A 2 -2.96 -6.45 39.14
CA ARG A 2 -3.44 -5.24 38.48
C ARG A 2 -4.43 -5.63 37.40
N LYS A 3 -5.65 -5.11 37.45
CA LYS A 3 -6.64 -5.25 36.37
C LYS A 3 -6.03 -4.67 35.09
N GLN A 4 -5.82 -5.50 34.07
CA GLN A 4 -5.51 -5.06 32.73
C GLN A 4 -6.65 -4.20 32.21
N ASP A 5 -6.40 -2.90 32.06
CA ASP A 5 -7.30 -1.95 31.45
C ASP A 5 -7.28 -2.18 29.93
N SER A 6 -8.17 -3.04 29.43
CA SER A 6 -8.30 -3.33 28.00
C SER A 6 -8.92 -2.10 27.33
N ARG A 7 -8.10 -1.13 26.91
CA ARG A 7 -8.56 0.00 26.10
C ARG A 7 -9.09 -0.52 24.78
N LYS A 8 -10.42 -0.52 24.66
CA LYS A 8 -11.13 -0.92 23.43
C LYS A 8 -11.12 0.25 22.46
N TYR A 9 -10.32 0.19 21.41
CA TYR A 9 -10.39 1.20 20.34
C TYR A 9 -11.66 0.97 19.53
N LEU A 10 -12.44 2.04 19.36
CA LEU A 10 -13.62 2.07 18.51
C LEU A 10 -13.19 2.51 17.10
N PHE A 11 -13.29 1.62 16.13
CA PHE A 11 -13.11 1.95 14.72
C PHE A 11 -14.47 2.29 14.10
N THR A 12 -14.49 3.31 13.24
CA THR A 12 -15.66 3.61 12.43
C THR A 12 -15.49 2.99 11.05
N THR A 13 -16.37 2.06 10.70
CA THR A 13 -16.41 1.47 9.36
C THR A 13 -17.66 2.02 8.64
N ARG A 14 -17.45 2.62 7.46
CA ARG A 14 -18.54 3.03 6.58
C ARG A 14 -18.99 1.84 5.76
N CYS A 15 -20.29 1.60 5.77
CA CYS A 15 -20.92 0.58 4.95
C CYS A 15 -21.93 1.21 4.00
N LEU A 16 -21.83 0.88 2.71
CA LEU A 16 -22.80 1.24 1.68
C LEU A 16 -23.79 0.08 1.51
N PHE A 17 -25.08 0.37 1.46
CA PHE A 17 -26.08 -0.67 1.25
C PHE A 17 -27.31 -0.11 0.54
N PRO A 18 -28.05 -0.95 -0.22
CA PRO A 18 -29.21 -0.50 -0.96
C PRO A 18 -30.44 -0.37 -0.05
N ALA A 19 -31.37 0.51 -0.39
CA ALA A 19 -32.57 0.80 0.40
C ALA A 19 -33.44 -0.44 0.64
N ASN A 20 -33.51 -1.35 -0.32
CA ASN A 20 -34.28 -2.59 -0.22
C ASN A 20 -33.73 -3.59 0.83
N LEU A 21 -32.54 -3.33 1.40
CA LEU A 21 -32.04 -4.08 2.55
C LEU A 21 -32.65 -3.60 3.87
N LEU A 22 -33.09 -2.34 3.97
CA LEU A 22 -33.59 -1.74 5.23
C LEU A 22 -34.66 -2.56 5.96
N PRO A 23 -35.69 -3.10 5.28
CA PRO A 23 -36.73 -3.88 5.94
C PRO A 23 -36.20 -5.07 6.75
N PHE A 24 -35.13 -5.69 6.25
CA PHE A 24 -34.52 -6.87 6.89
C PHE A 24 -33.63 -6.53 8.08
N LEU A 25 -33.19 -5.26 8.18
CA LEU A 25 -32.30 -4.81 9.25
C LEU A 25 -33.05 -4.35 10.51
N GLN A 26 -34.35 -4.10 10.44
CA GLN A 26 -35.11 -3.42 11.51
C GLN A 26 -35.08 -4.16 12.84
N GLU A 27 -35.16 -5.49 12.83
CA GLU A 27 -35.17 -6.32 14.01
C GLU A 27 -33.79 -6.84 14.46
N MET A 28 -32.74 -6.44 13.76
CA MET A 28 -31.39 -6.91 14.02
C MET A 28 -30.64 -6.02 15.02
N THR A 29 -29.78 -6.64 15.82
CA THR A 29 -28.80 -5.90 16.63
C THR A 29 -27.86 -5.11 15.76
N GLU A 30 -27.22 -4.05 16.31
CA GLU A 30 -26.27 -3.22 15.56
C GLU A 30 -25.10 -4.04 14.96
N ASN A 31 -24.66 -5.08 15.67
CA ASN A 31 -23.58 -5.95 15.19
C ASN A 31 -24.03 -6.84 14.02
N GLU A 32 -25.24 -7.35 14.06
CA GLU A 32 -25.84 -8.10 12.94
C GLU A 32 -26.04 -7.19 11.74
N GLN A 33 -26.65 -6.01 11.92
CA GLN A 33 -26.78 -5.01 10.86
C GLN A 33 -25.43 -4.69 10.21
N PHE A 34 -24.39 -4.52 11.04
CA PHE A 34 -23.03 -4.30 10.52
C PHE A 34 -22.59 -5.40 9.58
N ASN A 35 -22.77 -6.66 9.96
CA ASN A 35 -22.32 -7.80 9.16
C ASN A 35 -22.99 -7.83 7.77
N TYR A 36 -24.28 -7.62 7.69
CA TYR A 36 -25.02 -7.57 6.42
C TYR A 36 -24.66 -6.34 5.59
N CYS A 37 -24.62 -5.16 6.20
CA CYS A 37 -24.25 -3.93 5.53
C CYS A 37 -22.79 -3.96 5.02
N TRP A 38 -21.90 -4.58 5.78
CA TRP A 38 -20.51 -4.72 5.35
C TRP A 38 -20.39 -5.69 4.17
N ALA A 39 -21.07 -6.83 4.19
CA ALA A 39 -21.06 -7.80 3.10
C ALA A 39 -21.60 -7.17 1.79
N THR A 40 -22.68 -6.41 1.86
CA THR A 40 -23.21 -5.70 0.67
C THR A 40 -22.28 -4.60 0.20
N SER A 41 -21.65 -3.87 1.13
CA SER A 41 -20.72 -2.78 0.84
C SER A 41 -19.49 -3.29 0.07
N ILE A 42 -18.86 -4.37 0.51
CA ILE A 42 -17.67 -4.91 -0.16
C ILE A 42 -18.00 -5.41 -1.57
N ILE A 43 -19.15 -6.06 -1.76
CA ILE A 43 -19.61 -6.49 -3.08
C ILE A 43 -19.81 -5.26 -3.99
N LYS A 44 -20.46 -4.20 -3.51
CA LYS A 44 -20.68 -2.96 -4.28
C LYS A 44 -19.37 -2.27 -4.65
N VAL A 45 -18.48 -2.08 -3.67
CA VAL A 45 -17.21 -1.38 -3.90
C VAL A 45 -16.33 -2.11 -4.91
N LEU A 46 -16.31 -3.43 -4.88
CA LEU A 46 -15.52 -4.22 -5.82
C LEU A 46 -16.19 -4.31 -7.20
N SER A 47 -17.54 -4.29 -7.27
CA SER A 47 -18.28 -4.31 -8.54
C SER A 47 -18.41 -2.94 -9.21
N SER A 48 -18.24 -1.83 -8.49
CA SER A 48 -18.42 -0.47 -9.02
C SER A 48 -17.28 0.02 -9.91
N LYS A 49 -16.28 -0.81 -10.17
CA LYS A 49 -15.11 -0.46 -11.00
C LYS A 49 -15.37 -0.53 -12.51
N GLU A 50 -16.55 -0.95 -12.94
CA GLU A 50 -16.88 -1.03 -14.35
C GLU A 50 -18.29 -0.49 -14.63
N ASP A 51 -18.40 0.32 -15.69
CA ASP A 51 -19.60 1.07 -16.10
C ASP A 51 -20.90 0.29 -16.03
N ASN A 52 -21.84 0.73 -15.17
CA ASN A 52 -23.30 0.47 -15.13
C ASN A 52 -23.85 -0.91 -15.59
N LYS A 53 -23.04 -1.90 -15.78
CA LYS A 53 -23.44 -3.29 -16.03
C LYS A 53 -23.28 -4.07 -14.74
N SER A 54 -24.22 -4.97 -14.46
CA SER A 54 -24.17 -5.87 -13.29
C SER A 54 -23.02 -6.86 -13.44
N PHE A 55 -21.81 -6.46 -13.03
CA PHE A 55 -20.66 -7.35 -13.10
C PHE A 55 -20.55 -8.16 -11.82
N TYR A 56 -20.37 -9.45 -12.00
CA TYR A 56 -19.98 -10.34 -10.92
C TYR A 56 -18.53 -10.09 -10.53
N VAL A 57 -18.31 -9.89 -9.26
CA VAL A 57 -16.97 -9.73 -8.69
C VAL A 57 -16.56 -11.01 -7.97
N ASN A 58 -15.35 -11.47 -8.23
CA ASN A 58 -14.79 -12.64 -7.57
C ASN A 58 -14.25 -12.24 -6.20
N ILE A 59 -14.84 -12.80 -5.13
CA ILE A 59 -14.40 -12.54 -3.76
C ILE A 59 -14.09 -13.88 -3.09
N HIS A 60 -12.84 -14.03 -2.64
CA HIS A 60 -12.44 -15.21 -1.90
C HIS A 60 -13.17 -15.25 -0.55
N TYR A 61 -13.65 -16.41 -0.15
CA TYR A 61 -14.44 -16.61 1.08
C TYR A 61 -13.74 -16.09 2.35
N SER A 62 -12.41 -16.11 2.38
CA SER A 62 -11.63 -15.63 3.52
C SER A 62 -11.86 -14.15 3.81
N VAL A 63 -12.20 -13.33 2.80
CA VAL A 63 -12.52 -11.92 2.97
C VAL A 63 -13.75 -11.76 3.86
N PHE A 64 -14.81 -12.53 3.59
CA PHE A 64 -16.01 -12.54 4.42
C PHE A 64 -15.74 -13.16 5.79
N LYS A 65 -15.11 -14.34 5.83
CA LYS A 65 -14.80 -15.07 7.06
C LYS A 65 -13.96 -14.23 8.04
N ASN A 66 -12.97 -13.52 7.54
CA ASN A 66 -12.08 -12.69 8.37
C ASN A 66 -12.81 -11.47 8.98
N LYS A 67 -13.86 -10.98 8.35
CA LYS A 67 -14.56 -9.79 8.81
C LYS A 67 -15.83 -10.09 9.61
N VAL A 68 -16.66 -11.01 9.12
CA VAL A 68 -17.96 -11.34 9.73
C VAL A 68 -17.96 -12.70 10.44
N GLY A 69 -16.84 -13.39 10.46
CA GLY A 69 -16.68 -14.68 11.15
C GLY A 69 -17.28 -15.86 10.41
N ASN A 70 -17.52 -16.96 11.13
CA ASN A 70 -18.01 -18.21 10.55
C ASN A 70 -19.45 -18.12 10.00
N ASN A 71 -20.20 -17.08 10.37
CA ASN A 71 -21.58 -16.86 9.92
C ASN A 71 -21.67 -16.29 8.49
N TYR A 72 -20.54 -16.07 7.81
CA TYR A 72 -20.53 -15.45 6.48
C TYR A 72 -21.40 -16.19 5.45
N ILE A 73 -21.42 -17.54 5.50
CA ILE A 73 -22.23 -18.36 4.58
C ILE A 73 -23.72 -18.03 4.76
N LYS A 74 -24.19 -17.99 6.01
CA LYS A 74 -25.59 -17.63 6.32
C LYS A 74 -25.91 -16.23 5.82
N ILE A 75 -25.05 -15.26 6.10
CA ILE A 75 -25.23 -13.86 5.69
C ILE A 75 -25.36 -13.75 4.17
N LEU A 76 -24.49 -14.40 3.42
CA LEU A 76 -24.53 -14.38 1.95
C LEU A 76 -25.79 -15.07 1.42
N GLN A 77 -26.20 -16.18 2.03
CA GLN A 77 -27.42 -16.90 1.63
C GLN A 77 -28.68 -16.08 1.95
N ASP A 78 -28.75 -15.43 3.10
CA ASP A 78 -29.85 -14.54 3.47
C ASP A 78 -29.94 -13.37 2.48
N LEU A 79 -28.81 -12.72 2.15
CA LEU A 79 -28.77 -11.63 1.17
C LEU A 79 -29.22 -12.08 -0.23
N LYS A 80 -28.89 -13.32 -0.64
CA LYS A 80 -29.38 -13.92 -1.87
C LYS A 80 -30.88 -14.15 -1.82
N ASN A 81 -31.38 -14.74 -0.73
CA ASN A 81 -32.80 -15.05 -0.54
C ASN A 81 -33.66 -13.78 -0.47
N TRP A 82 -33.12 -12.68 0.07
CA TRP A 82 -33.80 -11.37 0.11
C TRP A 82 -33.72 -10.60 -1.20
N GLY A 83 -33.09 -11.17 -2.23
CA GLY A 83 -32.94 -10.51 -3.53
C GLY A 83 -32.01 -9.29 -3.51
N ILE A 84 -31.11 -9.21 -2.55
CA ILE A 84 -30.13 -8.10 -2.45
C ILE A 84 -28.94 -8.35 -3.33
N ILE A 85 -28.42 -9.59 -3.37
CA ILE A 85 -27.28 -9.99 -4.17
C ILE A 85 -27.59 -11.21 -5.03
N ASN A 86 -26.85 -11.31 -6.13
CA ASN A 86 -26.74 -12.54 -6.89
C ASN A 86 -25.44 -13.27 -6.52
N ILE A 87 -25.50 -14.58 -6.43
CA ILE A 87 -24.33 -15.44 -6.26
C ILE A 87 -24.24 -16.34 -7.51
N ASN A 88 -23.13 -16.28 -8.20
CA ASN A 88 -22.85 -17.20 -9.29
C ASN A 88 -22.08 -18.39 -8.73
N ASP A 89 -22.72 -19.55 -8.71
CA ASP A 89 -22.18 -20.81 -8.19
C ASP A 89 -21.26 -21.52 -9.19
N SER A 90 -21.04 -20.95 -10.39
CA SER A 90 -20.10 -21.51 -11.35
C SER A 90 -18.66 -21.29 -10.87
N TYR A 91 -18.07 -22.36 -10.35
CA TYR A 91 -16.68 -22.39 -9.93
C TYR A 91 -15.76 -22.43 -11.14
N LYS A 92 -14.82 -21.48 -11.26
CA LYS A 92 -13.62 -21.69 -12.05
C LYS A 92 -12.55 -22.27 -11.13
N SER A 93 -12.26 -23.56 -11.29
CA SER A 93 -11.08 -24.19 -10.67
C SER A 93 -9.84 -23.73 -11.45
N GLY A 94 -9.09 -22.80 -10.88
CA GLY A 94 -7.74 -22.46 -11.32
C GLY A 94 -6.78 -22.66 -10.14
N ASN A 95 -5.47 -22.59 -10.39
CA ASN A 95 -4.42 -22.75 -9.38
C ASN A 95 -4.46 -21.74 -8.22
N GLU A 96 -5.47 -20.87 -8.15
CA GLU A 96 -5.61 -19.76 -7.19
C GLU A 96 -6.73 -19.98 -6.15
N GLY A 97 -7.32 -21.15 -6.05
CA GLY A 97 -8.37 -21.45 -5.08
C GLY A 97 -9.78 -21.10 -5.57
N PHE A 98 -10.79 -21.66 -4.87
CA PHE A 98 -12.21 -21.50 -5.22
C PHE A 98 -12.70 -20.10 -4.86
N THR A 99 -13.13 -19.32 -5.83
CA THR A 99 -13.80 -18.05 -5.64
C THR A 99 -15.20 -18.08 -6.17
N GLN A 100 -16.18 -17.65 -5.36
CA GLN A 100 -17.54 -17.38 -5.84
C GLN A 100 -17.62 -15.96 -6.40
N SER A 101 -18.47 -15.74 -7.38
CA SER A 101 -18.73 -14.42 -7.94
C SER A 101 -20.02 -13.85 -7.38
N TYR A 102 -20.02 -12.56 -7.04
CA TYR A 102 -21.12 -11.85 -6.41
C TYR A 102 -21.44 -10.56 -7.17
N SER A 103 -22.72 -10.18 -7.22
CA SER A 103 -23.15 -8.87 -7.71
C SER A 103 -24.36 -8.38 -6.93
N TRP A 104 -24.62 -7.07 -6.93
CA TRP A 104 -25.93 -6.58 -6.52
C TRP A 104 -26.99 -6.99 -7.57
N THR A 105 -28.22 -7.25 -7.12
CA THR A 105 -29.35 -7.47 -8.03
C THR A 105 -29.68 -6.16 -8.76
N LYS A 106 -30.45 -6.26 -9.85
CA LYS A 106 -30.91 -5.08 -10.60
C LYS A 106 -31.76 -4.15 -9.71
N GLU A 107 -32.59 -4.72 -8.86
CA GLU A 107 -33.40 -3.98 -7.88
C GLU A 107 -32.53 -3.22 -6.89
N SER A 108 -31.50 -3.86 -6.36
CA SER A 108 -30.54 -3.24 -5.43
C SER A 108 -29.73 -2.13 -6.11
N LEU A 109 -29.34 -2.29 -7.36
CA LEU A 109 -28.63 -1.25 -8.13
C LEU A 109 -29.50 -0.03 -8.42
N ASN A 110 -30.80 -0.22 -8.65
CA ASN A 110 -31.77 0.85 -8.93
C ASN A 110 -32.34 1.49 -7.67
N SER A 111 -32.14 0.89 -6.50
CA SER A 111 -32.61 1.44 -5.23
C SER A 111 -31.69 2.56 -4.74
N GLN A 112 -32.23 3.44 -3.90
CA GLN A 112 -31.43 4.44 -3.21
C GLN A 112 -30.33 3.75 -2.40
N THR A 113 -29.10 4.30 -2.46
CA THR A 113 -27.99 3.79 -1.65
C THR A 113 -27.85 4.59 -0.36
N PHE A 114 -27.81 3.90 0.75
CA PHE A 114 -27.58 4.47 2.07
C PHE A 114 -26.14 4.22 2.53
N MET A 115 -25.68 5.11 3.40
CA MET A 115 -24.38 4.99 4.05
C MET A 115 -24.57 5.06 5.56
N LYS A 116 -24.10 4.05 6.28
CA LYS A 116 -24.13 4.02 7.74
C LYS A 116 -22.72 3.79 8.30
N ASN A 117 -22.40 4.53 9.35
CA ASN A 117 -21.16 4.38 10.10
C ASN A 117 -21.41 3.44 11.29
N TYR A 118 -20.62 2.38 11.36
CA TYR A 118 -20.67 1.42 12.46
C TYR A 118 -19.42 1.54 13.32
N LYS A 119 -19.63 1.58 14.63
CA LYS A 119 -18.55 1.51 15.62
C LYS A 119 -18.21 0.04 15.87
N THR A 120 -17.07 -0.40 15.41
CA THR A 120 -16.60 -1.78 15.59
C THR A 120 -15.59 -1.85 16.72
N ARG A 121 -15.78 -2.81 17.64
CA ARG A 121 -14.79 -3.13 18.68
C ARG A 121 -13.90 -4.22 18.14
N LYS A 122 -12.60 -3.92 17.93
CA LYS A 122 -11.62 -4.94 17.64
C LYS A 122 -11.03 -5.39 18.97
N PRO A 123 -11.05 -6.67 19.34
CA PRO A 123 -10.23 -7.13 20.45
C PRO A 123 -8.77 -6.90 20.08
N ILE A 124 -8.06 -6.18 20.92
CA ILE A 124 -6.62 -5.98 20.74
C ILE A 124 -5.96 -7.26 21.22
N SER A 125 -5.47 -8.07 20.31
CA SER A 125 -4.66 -9.25 20.62
C SER A 125 -3.15 -8.92 20.63
N TYR A 126 -2.79 -7.65 20.75
CA TYR A 126 -1.40 -7.22 20.82
C TYR A 126 -1.18 -6.48 22.13
N THR A 127 -0.26 -6.96 22.92
CA THR A 127 0.37 -6.21 24.00
C THR A 127 1.01 -4.99 23.37
N MET A 128 0.44 -3.81 23.61
CA MET A 128 1.18 -2.58 23.39
C MET A 128 2.36 -2.61 24.36
N ASP A 129 3.56 -2.43 23.83
CA ASP A 129 4.67 -2.03 24.67
C ASP A 129 4.23 -0.76 25.42
N GLU A 130 4.28 -0.83 26.75
CA GLU A 130 3.81 0.24 27.65
C GLU A 130 4.68 1.52 27.59
N ASN A 131 5.54 1.66 26.57
CA ASN A 131 6.52 2.73 26.43
C ASN A 131 6.16 3.82 25.41
N ILE A 132 4.89 3.91 24.96
CA ILE A 132 4.47 5.08 24.17
C ILE A 132 4.36 6.27 25.13
N THR A 133 5.42 7.05 25.19
CA THR A 133 5.48 8.27 25.98
C THR A 133 4.68 9.39 25.29
N ASN A 134 4.29 10.43 26.03
CA ASN A 134 3.66 11.63 25.44
C ASN A 134 4.53 12.28 24.34
N ASN A 135 5.83 12.01 24.34
CA ASN A 135 6.77 12.46 23.30
C ASN A 135 6.49 11.77 21.95
N ASP A 136 6.10 10.47 21.92
CA ASP A 136 5.82 9.76 20.68
C ASP A 136 4.57 10.29 19.96
N ILE A 137 3.55 10.71 20.74
CA ILE A 137 2.32 11.32 20.18
C ILE A 137 2.64 12.68 19.54
N ASN A 138 3.52 13.46 20.14
CA ASN A 138 3.95 14.74 19.59
C ASN A 138 4.74 14.54 18.28
N VAL A 139 5.63 13.57 18.24
CA VAL A 139 6.42 13.24 17.03
C VAL A 139 5.52 12.75 15.89
N GLU A 140 4.53 11.89 16.16
CA GLU A 140 3.58 11.46 15.11
C GLU A 140 2.76 12.62 14.55
N ASN A 141 2.31 13.54 15.39
CA ASN A 141 1.59 14.73 14.94
C ASN A 141 2.48 15.66 14.11
N GLU A 142 3.74 15.81 14.47
CA GLU A 142 4.72 16.59 13.72
C GLU A 142 4.98 15.97 12.33
N ILE A 143 5.15 14.66 12.26
CA ILE A 143 5.30 13.90 11.00
C ILE A 143 4.08 14.08 10.10
N ILE A 144 2.88 13.95 10.66
CA ILE A 144 1.63 14.10 9.92
C ILE A 144 1.49 15.52 9.38
N ASN A 145 1.74 16.53 10.22
CA ASN A 145 1.64 17.95 9.82
C ASN A 145 2.68 18.32 8.77
N TYR A 146 3.92 17.87 8.91
CA TYR A 146 4.96 18.06 7.91
C TYR A 146 4.54 17.48 6.55
N THR A 147 4.05 16.23 6.55
CA THR A 147 3.60 15.55 5.33
C THR A 147 2.39 16.24 4.71
N LEU A 148 1.41 16.68 5.52
CA LEU A 148 0.24 17.41 5.07
C LEU A 148 0.64 18.71 4.36
N ASN A 149 1.50 19.50 4.99
CA ASN A 149 1.98 20.77 4.44
C ASN A 149 2.68 20.57 3.08
N ASN A 150 3.47 19.49 2.94
CA ASN A 150 4.16 19.24 1.69
C ASN A 150 3.22 18.70 0.59
N ILE A 151 2.21 17.91 0.93
CA ILE A 151 1.19 17.46 -0.04
C ILE A 151 0.37 18.67 -0.55
N GLN A 152 0.04 19.65 0.29
CA GLN A 152 -0.70 20.85 -0.08
C GLN A 152 0.06 21.77 -1.05
N LYS A 153 1.38 21.65 -1.13
CA LYS A 153 2.22 22.37 -2.08
C LYS A 153 2.27 21.73 -3.48
N LEU A 154 1.68 20.55 -3.65
CA LEU A 154 1.67 19.88 -4.95
C LEU A 154 0.77 20.61 -5.94
N ASN A 155 1.18 20.63 -7.20
CA ASN A 155 0.43 21.25 -8.27
C ASN A 155 -0.62 20.29 -8.83
N ASN A 156 -1.80 20.81 -9.07
CA ASN A 156 -3.00 20.09 -9.49
C ASN A 156 -3.44 20.43 -10.92
N GLU A 157 -2.78 21.33 -11.63
CA GLU A 157 -3.08 21.72 -13.04
C GLU A 157 -2.90 20.56 -14.05
N TYR A 158 -2.73 19.47 -13.60
CA TYR A 158 -2.20 18.23 -14.03
C TYR A 158 -3.15 17.31 -14.81
N LEU A 159 -4.48 17.39 -14.57
CA LEU A 159 -5.47 16.55 -15.27
C LEU A 159 -5.55 16.86 -16.79
N GLU A 160 -5.15 18.05 -17.21
CA GLU A 160 -5.09 18.41 -18.63
C GLU A 160 -3.87 17.74 -19.31
N ASP A 161 -2.73 17.72 -18.65
CA ASP A 161 -1.51 17.12 -19.21
C ASP A 161 -1.64 15.58 -19.39
N LEU A 162 -2.40 14.92 -18.52
CA LEU A 162 -2.69 13.48 -18.61
C LEU A 162 -3.42 13.06 -19.88
N LYS A 163 -4.30 13.94 -20.39
CA LYS A 163 -5.06 13.66 -21.62
C LYS A 163 -4.16 13.66 -22.86
N TYR A 164 -3.01 14.33 -22.78
CA TYR A 164 -2.11 14.52 -23.92
C TYR A 164 -0.82 13.67 -23.86
N GLN A 165 -0.51 13.09 -22.72
CA GLN A 165 0.71 12.31 -22.52
C GLN A 165 0.38 10.89 -22.09
N THR A 166 -0.24 10.11 -22.97
CA THR A 166 -0.24 8.65 -22.79
C THR A 166 1.20 8.19 -23.04
N PRO A 167 1.95 7.75 -22.02
CA PRO A 167 3.34 7.38 -22.24
C PRO A 167 3.35 6.11 -23.07
N GLU A 168 3.81 6.17 -24.31
CA GLU A 168 4.07 4.97 -25.14
C GLU A 168 4.89 3.91 -24.38
N LYS A 169 5.81 4.33 -23.52
CA LYS A 169 6.60 3.44 -22.65
C LYS A 169 5.81 2.78 -21.52
N ALA A 170 4.64 3.29 -21.13
CA ALA A 170 3.82 2.66 -20.11
C ALA A 170 2.99 1.49 -20.68
N LEU A 171 2.76 1.51 -22.00
CA LEU A 171 2.05 0.44 -22.73
C LEU A 171 2.92 -0.81 -22.94
N GLU A 172 4.23 -0.69 -22.89
CA GLU A 172 5.13 -1.84 -23.12
C GLU A 172 5.07 -2.92 -22.04
N ASN A 173 4.59 -2.61 -20.83
CA ASN A 173 4.61 -3.53 -19.69
C ASN A 173 3.26 -3.83 -19.04
N ASP A 174 2.17 -3.19 -19.44
CA ASP A 174 0.83 -3.40 -18.88
C ASP A 174 -0.20 -3.65 -20.00
N ASN A 175 -1.11 -4.58 -19.74
CA ASN A 175 -2.31 -4.71 -20.60
C ASN A 175 -3.10 -3.39 -20.54
N GLU A 176 -3.64 -2.94 -21.67
CA GLU A 176 -4.39 -1.69 -21.82
C GLU A 176 -5.48 -1.51 -20.74
N VAL A 177 -6.18 -2.56 -20.39
CA VAL A 177 -7.20 -2.58 -19.30
C VAL A 177 -6.60 -2.25 -17.94
N ASN A 178 -5.41 -2.76 -17.62
CA ASN A 178 -4.73 -2.48 -16.36
C ASN A 178 -4.25 -1.01 -16.30
N LEU A 179 -3.83 -0.46 -17.42
CA LEU A 179 -3.41 0.93 -17.51
C LEU A 179 -4.58 1.87 -17.27
N GLN A 180 -5.71 1.65 -17.93
CA GLN A 180 -6.94 2.45 -17.75
C GLN A 180 -7.42 2.42 -16.29
N SER A 181 -7.41 1.26 -15.65
CA SER A 181 -7.77 1.13 -14.24
C SER A 181 -6.80 1.88 -13.31
N LYS A 182 -5.50 1.87 -13.61
CA LYS A 182 -4.49 2.61 -12.85
C LYS A 182 -4.64 4.12 -13.01
N LEU A 183 -4.95 4.58 -14.23
CA LEU A 183 -5.20 6.00 -14.52
C LEU A 183 -6.45 6.49 -13.78
N ALA A 184 -7.56 5.76 -13.87
CA ALA A 184 -8.81 6.11 -13.17
C ALA A 184 -8.62 6.17 -11.64
N LEU A 185 -7.87 5.22 -11.06
CA LEU A 185 -7.53 5.23 -9.64
C LEU A 185 -6.65 6.44 -9.29
N GLY A 186 -5.72 6.78 -10.15
CA GLY A 186 -4.85 7.94 -9.98
C GLY A 186 -5.63 9.25 -10.01
N GLU A 187 -6.55 9.40 -10.95
CA GLU A 187 -7.44 10.57 -11.03
C GLU A 187 -8.30 10.73 -9.76
N ASP A 188 -8.82 9.63 -9.21
CA ASP A 188 -9.59 9.67 -7.95
C ASP A 188 -8.72 10.18 -6.79
N TRP A 189 -7.46 9.75 -6.71
CA TRP A 189 -6.52 10.25 -5.70
C TRP A 189 -6.17 11.72 -5.90
N LEU A 190 -5.98 12.19 -7.14
CA LEU A 190 -5.73 13.60 -7.43
C LEU A 190 -6.91 14.46 -7.00
N LYS A 191 -8.15 14.07 -7.35
CA LYS A 191 -9.37 14.75 -6.90
C LYS A 191 -9.47 14.81 -5.37
N LYS A 192 -9.07 13.76 -4.68
CA LYS A 192 -9.03 13.73 -3.20
C LYS A 192 -8.01 14.71 -2.64
N ILE A 193 -6.85 14.85 -3.29
CA ILE A 193 -5.83 15.83 -2.90
C ILE A 193 -6.36 17.24 -3.09
N ASP A 194 -6.97 17.55 -4.25
CA ASP A 194 -7.55 18.86 -4.57
C ASP A 194 -8.61 19.29 -3.57
N CYS A 195 -9.49 18.36 -3.21
CA CYS A 195 -10.57 18.64 -2.26
C CYS A 195 -10.12 18.52 -0.79
N ASN A 196 -8.84 18.30 -0.50
CA ASN A 196 -8.32 17.98 0.83
C ASN A 196 -9.09 16.84 1.52
N ASN A 197 -9.62 15.90 0.72
CA ASN A 197 -10.41 14.76 1.21
C ASN A 197 -9.55 13.48 1.30
N TYR A 198 -8.53 13.52 2.11
CA TYR A 198 -7.64 12.40 2.37
C TYR A 198 -7.22 12.34 3.84
N ARG A 199 -6.63 11.21 4.21
CA ARG A 199 -6.08 10.99 5.55
C ARG A 199 -4.60 10.66 5.45
N ILE A 200 -3.83 11.22 6.38
CA ILE A 200 -2.45 10.82 6.64
C ILE A 200 -2.45 10.04 7.94
N SER A 201 -1.75 8.92 7.98
CA SER A 201 -1.67 8.09 9.17
C SER A 201 -0.37 7.29 9.20
N VAL A 202 0.13 7.04 10.40
CA VAL A 202 1.23 6.10 10.65
C VAL A 202 0.62 4.72 10.96
N GLY A 203 1.14 3.69 10.33
CA GLY A 203 0.67 2.31 10.52
C GLY A 203 1.12 1.78 11.87
N GLN A 204 0.18 1.35 12.71
CA GLN A 204 0.45 0.89 14.08
C GLN A 204 1.46 -0.26 14.17
N ASN A 205 1.42 -1.22 13.25
CA ASN A 205 2.28 -2.40 13.29
C ASN A 205 3.61 -2.18 12.54
N SER A 206 3.59 -1.43 11.45
CA SER A 206 4.74 -1.26 10.56
C SER A 206 5.48 0.05 10.78
N GLY A 207 4.88 1.03 11.45
CA GLY A 207 5.39 2.39 11.55
C GLY A 207 5.39 3.18 10.24
N ARG A 208 4.95 2.58 9.13
CA ARG A 208 4.92 3.21 7.81
C ARG A 208 3.94 4.36 7.76
N LEU A 209 4.32 5.40 7.06
CA LEU A 209 3.46 6.53 6.76
C LEU A 209 2.56 6.19 5.56
N TYR A 210 1.26 6.49 5.66
CA TYR A 210 0.28 6.32 4.60
C TYR A 210 -0.36 7.66 4.25
N HIS A 211 -0.34 8.02 2.98
CA HIS A 211 -0.91 9.25 2.43
C HIS A 211 -1.24 9.08 0.92
N PRO A 212 -1.97 10.00 0.29
CA PRO A 212 -2.44 9.86 -1.09
C PRO A 212 -1.36 9.49 -2.10
N ILE A 213 -0.18 10.10 -2.01
CA ILE A 213 0.90 9.89 -2.98
C ILE A 213 1.44 8.46 -2.95
N ILE A 214 1.53 7.86 -1.76
CA ILE A 214 1.94 6.46 -1.61
C ILE A 214 0.88 5.50 -2.16
N LEU A 215 -0.40 5.82 -1.93
CA LEU A 215 -1.53 4.99 -2.36
C LEU A 215 -1.83 5.12 -3.87
N MET A 216 -1.32 6.16 -4.49
CA MET A 216 -1.46 6.42 -5.91
C MET A 216 -0.60 5.44 -6.73
N PRO A 217 -1.09 4.96 -7.89
CA PRO A 217 -0.29 4.15 -8.81
C PRO A 217 1.03 4.84 -9.18
N LYS A 218 2.12 4.08 -9.24
CA LYS A 218 3.47 4.62 -9.50
C LYS A 218 3.53 5.47 -10.78
N ILE A 219 2.82 5.06 -11.83
CA ILE A 219 2.74 5.80 -13.08
C ILE A 219 2.22 7.22 -12.88
N MET A 220 1.25 7.41 -11.97
CA MET A 220 0.64 8.70 -11.71
C MET A 220 1.56 9.66 -10.95
N ARG A 221 2.49 9.12 -10.14
CA ARG A 221 3.50 9.94 -9.45
C ARG A 221 4.44 10.66 -10.42
N ASN A 222 4.55 10.16 -11.66
CA ASN A 222 5.38 10.78 -12.69
C ASN A 222 4.91 12.17 -13.11
N PHE A 223 3.73 12.50 -12.75
CA PHE A 223 3.05 13.71 -13.16
C PHE A 223 2.82 14.66 -11.98
N ILE A 224 3.29 14.40 -10.83
CA ILE A 224 3.16 15.28 -9.67
C ILE A 224 4.39 16.18 -9.60
N TYR A 225 4.14 17.49 -9.45
CA TYR A 225 5.15 18.52 -9.28
C TYR A 225 4.77 19.41 -8.11
N TYR A 226 5.73 20.13 -7.55
CA TYR A 226 5.45 21.19 -6.60
C TYR A 226 5.00 22.45 -7.34
N LYS A 227 4.14 23.27 -6.70
CA LYS A 227 3.58 24.51 -7.32
C LYS A 227 4.67 25.47 -7.76
N ASP A 228 5.71 25.57 -6.96
CA ASP A 228 6.80 26.52 -7.15
C ASP A 228 8.05 25.91 -7.79
N SER A 229 7.90 24.75 -8.44
CA SER A 229 9.01 24.07 -9.10
C SER A 229 8.61 23.39 -10.40
N ASP A 230 9.45 23.60 -11.43
CA ASP A 230 9.33 22.92 -12.72
C ASP A 230 10.00 21.55 -12.75
N SER A 231 10.53 21.09 -11.62
CA SER A 231 11.19 19.81 -11.54
C SER A 231 10.88 19.07 -10.25
N VAL A 232 10.99 17.75 -10.30
CA VAL A 232 10.87 16.85 -9.17
C VAL A 232 12.00 15.84 -9.22
N THR A 233 12.65 15.62 -8.10
CA THR A 233 13.58 14.48 -7.93
C THR A 233 12.85 13.39 -7.15
N ILE A 234 12.92 12.18 -7.68
CA ILE A 234 12.41 10.97 -7.01
C ILE A 234 13.61 10.07 -6.73
N SER A 235 13.83 9.79 -5.47
CA SER A 235 14.95 8.99 -4.99
C SER A 235 14.45 7.74 -4.28
N ASP A 236 15.15 6.63 -4.47
CA ASP A 236 14.73 5.30 -4.04
C ASP A 236 15.95 4.50 -3.54
N ILE A 237 15.78 3.75 -2.46
CA ILE A 237 16.81 2.85 -1.94
C ILE A 237 16.81 1.59 -2.80
N LYS A 238 17.89 1.34 -3.53
CA LYS A 238 18.03 0.14 -4.35
C LYS A 238 17.89 -1.11 -3.48
N SER A 239 16.94 -1.96 -3.83
CA SER A 239 16.72 -3.23 -3.13
C SER A 239 16.55 -3.09 -1.61
N CYS A 240 15.74 -2.13 -1.15
CA CYS A 240 15.59 -1.77 0.27
C CYS A 240 15.36 -2.99 1.17
N PHE A 241 14.40 -3.86 0.87
CA PHE A 241 14.13 -5.04 1.69
C PHE A 241 15.25 -6.09 1.69
N PRO A 242 15.88 -6.42 0.55
CA PRO A 242 17.13 -7.19 0.57
C PRO A 242 18.22 -6.57 1.46
N VAL A 243 18.41 -5.26 1.42
CA VAL A 243 19.39 -4.58 2.29
C VAL A 243 19.02 -4.75 3.76
N LEU A 244 17.76 -4.49 4.12
CA LEU A 244 17.28 -4.65 5.51
C LEU A 244 17.34 -6.10 5.99
N LEU A 245 17.25 -7.06 5.08
CA LEU A 245 17.35 -8.49 5.41
C LEU A 245 18.72 -8.87 5.99
N CYS A 246 19.77 -8.04 5.82
CA CYS A 246 21.05 -8.22 6.51
C CYS A 246 20.90 -8.41 8.03
N LYS A 247 19.83 -7.87 8.63
CA LYS A 247 19.53 -8.05 10.08
C LYS A 247 19.25 -9.50 10.46
N PHE A 248 18.83 -10.31 9.52
CA PHE A 248 18.49 -11.73 9.71
C PHE A 248 19.60 -12.67 9.22
N ILE A 249 20.70 -12.12 8.68
CA ILE A 249 21.83 -12.88 8.20
C ILE A 249 22.81 -13.13 9.35
N HIS A 250 23.18 -14.40 9.55
CA HIS A 250 24.16 -14.80 10.55
C HIS A 250 25.51 -14.11 10.29
N SER A 251 26.27 -13.79 11.35
CA SER A 251 27.55 -13.06 11.24
C SER A 251 28.51 -13.67 10.22
N ASP A 252 28.64 -15.00 10.22
CA ASP A 252 29.57 -15.72 9.35
C ASP A 252 29.14 -15.74 7.89
N GLU A 253 27.88 -15.44 7.60
CA GLU A 253 27.33 -15.37 6.25
C GLU A 253 27.16 -13.94 5.74
N GLN A 254 27.33 -12.93 6.61
CA GLN A 254 27.09 -11.54 6.25
C GLN A 254 27.95 -11.04 5.08
N LEU A 255 29.23 -11.39 5.06
CA LEU A 255 30.11 -10.98 3.96
C LEU A 255 29.63 -11.52 2.61
N LYS A 256 29.29 -12.81 2.59
CA LYS A 256 28.72 -13.46 1.39
C LYS A 256 27.45 -12.77 0.94
N TYR A 257 26.55 -12.47 1.89
CA TYR A 257 25.27 -11.81 1.57
C TYR A 257 25.48 -10.38 1.04
N LYS A 258 26.37 -9.61 1.66
CA LYS A 258 26.69 -8.24 1.21
C LYS A 258 27.29 -8.22 -0.21
N ASN A 259 28.13 -9.19 -0.56
CA ASN A 259 28.64 -9.31 -1.92
C ASN A 259 27.51 -9.55 -2.96
N LEU A 260 26.41 -10.19 -2.58
CA LEU A 260 25.24 -10.29 -3.46
C LEU A 260 24.49 -8.96 -3.62
N LEU A 261 24.50 -8.11 -2.58
CA LEU A 261 23.89 -6.78 -2.63
C LEU A 261 24.70 -5.79 -3.47
N ASP A 262 26.03 -5.95 -3.53
CA ASP A 262 26.92 -5.13 -4.38
C ASP A 262 26.62 -5.35 -5.87
N GLY A 263 26.11 -6.54 -6.24
CA GLY A 263 25.57 -6.84 -7.54
C GLY A 263 24.05 -6.59 -7.64
N ASP A 264 23.37 -7.48 -8.34
CA ASP A 264 21.90 -7.56 -8.33
C ASP A 264 21.48 -8.87 -7.66
N ILE A 265 21.02 -8.78 -6.43
CA ILE A 265 20.62 -9.96 -5.64
C ILE A 265 19.52 -10.78 -6.34
N TYR A 266 18.63 -10.13 -7.10
CA TYR A 266 17.57 -10.84 -7.82
C TYR A 266 18.13 -11.68 -8.97
N ASP A 267 19.20 -11.19 -9.62
CA ASP A 267 19.92 -11.95 -10.64
C ASP A 267 20.64 -13.16 -10.02
N SER A 268 21.26 -12.99 -8.87
CA SER A 268 21.88 -14.10 -8.13
C SER A 268 20.87 -15.15 -7.67
N ILE A 269 19.70 -14.71 -7.19
CA ILE A 269 18.63 -15.64 -6.76
C ILE A 269 18.05 -16.42 -7.95
N ARG A 270 17.93 -15.83 -9.14
CA ARG A 270 17.39 -16.48 -10.33
C ARG A 270 18.38 -17.34 -11.10
N GLU A 271 19.64 -17.32 -10.73
CA GLU A 271 20.66 -18.10 -11.41
C GLU A 271 20.28 -19.60 -11.45
N GLY A 272 20.30 -20.17 -12.64
CA GLY A 272 19.81 -21.54 -12.89
C GLY A 272 18.29 -21.69 -13.00
N TYR A 273 17.49 -20.62 -12.90
CA TYR A 273 16.04 -20.64 -13.07
C TYR A 273 15.61 -19.82 -14.30
N LYS A 274 14.50 -20.24 -14.95
CA LYS A 274 13.92 -19.53 -16.12
C LYS A 274 13.03 -18.34 -15.72
N PHE A 275 13.40 -17.59 -14.71
CA PHE A 275 12.63 -16.44 -14.26
C PHE A 275 13.27 -15.13 -14.71
N THR A 276 12.44 -14.12 -15.02
CA THR A 276 12.90 -12.75 -15.21
C THR A 276 13.27 -12.15 -13.84
N ARG A 277 14.05 -11.06 -13.86
CA ARG A 277 14.38 -10.29 -12.66
C ARG A 277 13.13 -9.84 -11.91
N ASP A 278 12.11 -9.35 -12.62
CA ASP A 278 10.86 -8.87 -12.01
C ASP A 278 10.04 -10.01 -11.40
N GLN A 279 9.99 -11.17 -12.04
CA GLN A 279 9.40 -12.37 -11.46
C GLN A 279 10.13 -12.78 -10.19
N THR A 280 11.45 -12.72 -10.18
CA THR A 280 12.25 -13.02 -8.98
C THR A 280 11.98 -12.02 -7.85
N LYS A 281 11.80 -10.74 -8.16
CA LYS A 281 11.41 -9.73 -7.19
C LYS A 281 10.05 -10.03 -6.57
N ILE A 282 9.08 -10.48 -7.35
CA ILE A 282 7.76 -10.89 -6.86
C ILE A 282 7.88 -12.11 -5.94
N GLU A 283 8.65 -13.12 -6.32
CA GLU A 283 8.85 -14.31 -5.51
C GLU A 283 9.62 -14.01 -4.20
N PHE A 284 10.58 -13.09 -4.25
CA PHE A 284 11.25 -12.58 -3.05
C PHE A 284 10.26 -11.87 -2.11
N GLN A 285 9.36 -11.04 -2.64
CA GLN A 285 8.29 -10.42 -1.85
C GLN A 285 7.38 -11.46 -1.22
N LYS A 286 7.02 -12.51 -1.93
CA LYS A 286 6.25 -13.64 -1.37
C LYS A 286 7.02 -14.33 -0.24
N PHE A 287 8.31 -14.59 -0.44
CA PHE A 287 9.17 -15.20 0.57
C PHE A 287 9.20 -14.40 1.87
N ILE A 288 9.46 -13.10 1.84
CA ILE A 288 9.48 -12.27 3.05
C ILE A 288 8.10 -12.10 3.70
N ASN A 289 7.00 -12.31 2.95
CA ASN A 289 5.63 -12.31 3.48
C ASN A 289 5.17 -13.68 4.00
N GLY A 290 6.07 -14.64 4.16
CA GLY A 290 5.78 -15.94 4.76
C GLY A 290 5.25 -16.99 3.79
N PHE A 291 5.28 -16.76 2.47
CA PHE A 291 4.96 -17.78 1.48
C PHE A 291 6.15 -18.74 1.31
N ILE A 292 6.06 -19.87 1.98
CA ILE A 292 7.19 -20.75 2.26
C ILE A 292 7.60 -21.64 1.06
N ASN A 293 6.84 -21.68 -0.01
CA ASN A 293 7.11 -22.57 -1.14
C ASN A 293 7.69 -21.80 -2.31
N GLY A 294 8.89 -22.15 -2.73
CA GLY A 294 9.48 -21.55 -3.91
C GLY A 294 11.00 -21.65 -3.97
N TYR A 295 11.55 -21.26 -5.12
CA TYR A 295 12.98 -21.30 -5.39
C TYR A 295 13.77 -20.30 -4.53
N VAL A 296 13.17 -19.18 -4.13
CA VAL A 296 13.80 -18.20 -3.21
C VAL A 296 14.09 -18.84 -1.86
N LYS A 297 13.15 -19.61 -1.32
CA LYS A 297 13.38 -20.40 -0.10
C LYS A 297 14.54 -21.39 -0.28
N LYS A 298 14.55 -22.12 -1.42
CA LYS A 298 15.61 -23.07 -1.73
C LYS A 298 16.96 -22.36 -1.81
N PHE A 299 17.02 -21.21 -2.46
CA PHE A 299 18.22 -20.38 -2.55
C PHE A 299 18.75 -20.05 -1.14
N PHE A 300 17.92 -19.44 -0.28
CA PHE A 300 18.37 -19.08 1.08
C PHE A 300 18.78 -20.30 1.91
N LYS A 301 18.05 -21.40 1.81
CA LYS A 301 18.41 -22.64 2.52
C LYS A 301 19.75 -23.22 2.08
N THR A 302 20.08 -23.08 0.80
CA THR A 302 21.35 -23.61 0.23
C THR A 302 22.49 -22.66 0.46
N GLU A 303 22.31 -21.37 0.18
CA GLU A 303 23.38 -20.36 0.19
C GLU A 303 23.63 -19.78 1.59
N PHE A 304 22.63 -19.82 2.48
CA PHE A 304 22.66 -19.23 3.82
C PHE A 304 22.13 -20.20 4.88
N PRO A 305 22.76 -21.37 5.03
CA PRO A 305 22.26 -22.45 5.92
C PRO A 305 22.25 -22.05 7.39
N LEU A 306 23.13 -21.14 7.83
CA LEU A 306 23.16 -20.67 9.23
C LEU A 306 22.08 -19.62 9.50
N SER A 307 21.76 -18.78 8.52
CA SER A 307 20.72 -17.74 8.64
C SER A 307 19.31 -18.28 8.44
N PHE A 308 19.17 -19.30 7.59
CA PHE A 308 17.87 -19.80 7.16
C PHE A 308 16.97 -20.28 8.31
N PRO A 309 17.43 -21.01 9.34
CA PRO A 309 16.61 -21.42 10.46
C PRO A 309 15.99 -20.26 11.22
N GLU A 310 16.72 -19.15 11.41
CA GLU A 310 16.20 -17.95 12.07
C GLU A 310 15.18 -17.24 11.19
N MET A 311 15.42 -17.15 9.87
CA MET A 311 14.42 -16.66 8.92
C MET A 311 13.16 -17.50 8.94
N GLU A 312 13.28 -18.84 8.93
CA GLU A 312 12.15 -19.76 8.95
C GLU A 312 11.30 -19.61 10.22
N LYS A 313 11.94 -19.45 11.37
CA LYS A 313 11.29 -19.18 12.64
C LYS A 313 10.50 -17.88 12.64
N ASN A 314 11.00 -16.86 11.95
CA ASN A 314 10.45 -15.51 11.94
C ASN A 314 9.56 -15.20 10.72
N TYR A 315 9.22 -16.15 9.86
CA TYR A 315 8.45 -15.89 8.62
C TYR A 315 7.17 -15.09 8.84
N SER A 316 6.43 -15.38 9.90
CA SER A 316 5.16 -14.69 10.15
C SER A 316 5.30 -13.21 10.49
N ILE A 317 6.47 -12.80 10.96
CA ILE A 317 6.74 -11.42 11.40
C ILE A 317 7.82 -10.71 10.55
N MET A 318 8.57 -11.44 9.73
CA MET A 318 9.72 -10.92 8.99
C MET A 318 9.35 -9.70 8.14
N SER A 319 8.25 -9.77 7.40
CA SER A 319 7.78 -8.65 6.59
C SER A 319 7.48 -7.40 7.45
N VAL A 320 6.84 -7.59 8.59
CA VAL A 320 6.53 -6.48 9.52
C VAL A 320 7.82 -5.90 10.11
N SER A 321 8.76 -6.77 10.50
CA SER A 321 10.06 -6.32 11.05
C SER A 321 10.87 -5.53 10.02
N LEU A 322 10.90 -5.97 8.76
CA LEU A 322 11.56 -5.21 7.68
C LEU A 322 10.88 -3.86 7.45
N GLN A 323 9.54 -3.79 7.51
CA GLN A 323 8.81 -2.53 7.42
C GLN A 323 9.07 -1.62 8.62
N GLN A 324 9.24 -2.17 9.83
CA GLN A 324 9.61 -1.40 11.02
C GLN A 324 11.01 -0.81 10.87
N PHE A 325 12.01 -1.58 10.42
CA PHE A 325 13.36 -1.06 10.16
C PHE A 325 13.36 0.03 9.09
N GLU A 326 12.60 -0.15 8.01
CA GLU A 326 12.42 0.89 7.00
C GLU A 326 11.83 2.16 7.62
N SER A 327 10.78 2.03 8.42
CA SER A 327 10.08 3.15 9.05
C SER A 327 10.94 3.87 10.10
N GLU A 328 11.81 3.15 10.78
CA GLU A 328 12.78 3.74 11.72
C GLU A 328 13.69 4.73 11.01
N VAL A 329 14.15 4.39 9.80
CA VAL A 329 14.99 5.29 8.99
C VAL A 329 14.16 6.38 8.32
N MET A 330 13.09 5.98 7.63
CA MET A 330 12.37 6.87 6.72
C MET A 330 11.37 7.77 7.46
N VAL A 331 10.57 7.22 8.35
CA VAL A 331 9.49 7.97 8.99
C VAL A 331 10.00 8.66 10.27
N ARG A 332 10.58 7.88 11.18
CA ARG A 332 11.02 8.38 12.49
C ARG A 332 12.38 9.07 12.44
N GLY A 333 13.19 8.78 11.44
CA GLY A 333 14.50 9.38 11.24
C GLY A 333 14.49 10.54 10.26
N LEU A 334 14.13 10.28 9.00
CA LEU A 334 14.26 11.28 7.93
C LEU A 334 13.32 12.47 8.09
N ILE A 335 12.06 12.30 8.47
CA ILE A 335 11.16 13.46 8.61
C ILE A 335 11.62 14.42 9.70
N PRO A 336 11.95 13.99 10.94
CA PRO A 336 12.54 14.88 11.93
C PRO A 336 13.85 15.53 11.46
N PHE A 337 14.67 14.77 10.71
CA PHE A 337 15.89 15.34 10.13
C PHE A 337 15.57 16.46 9.12
N CYS A 338 14.58 16.27 8.24
CA CYS A 338 14.13 17.30 7.31
C CYS A 338 13.60 18.55 8.04
N ILE A 339 12.76 18.36 9.05
CA ILE A 339 12.21 19.45 9.86
C ILE A 339 13.35 20.25 10.52
N LYS A 340 14.29 19.56 11.16
CA LYS A 340 15.42 20.19 11.85
C LYS A 340 16.32 21.00 10.93
N ASN A 341 16.50 20.54 9.67
CA ASN A 341 17.35 21.22 8.70
C ASN A 341 16.57 22.20 7.80
N GLY A 342 15.29 22.43 8.06
CA GLY A 342 14.45 23.34 7.29
C GLY A 342 14.16 22.85 5.88
N PHE A 343 14.36 21.56 5.59
CA PHE A 343 14.03 20.98 4.31
C PHE A 343 12.51 20.91 4.16
N GLN A 344 12.01 21.72 3.27
CA GLN A 344 10.61 21.70 2.86
C GLN A 344 10.51 20.91 1.55
N ASP A 345 9.29 20.57 1.13
CA ASP A 345 9.03 19.91 -0.15
C ASP A 345 9.63 18.47 -0.24
N VAL A 346 9.64 17.76 0.89
CA VAL A 346 10.01 16.33 0.91
C VAL A 346 8.79 15.49 1.25
N ILE A 347 8.46 14.55 0.38
CA ILE A 347 7.38 13.58 0.58
C ILE A 347 7.96 12.17 0.53
N LEU A 348 7.69 11.35 1.55
CA LEU A 348 8.15 9.96 1.59
C LEU A 348 7.37 9.07 0.62
N LEU A 349 8.05 8.07 0.07
CA LEU A 349 7.50 7.05 -0.84
C LEU A 349 7.79 5.62 -0.34
N HIS A 350 7.62 5.33 0.95
CA HIS A 350 8.06 4.12 1.65
C HIS A 350 9.59 4.03 1.69
N ASP A 351 10.20 3.31 0.75
CA ASP A 351 11.63 3.08 0.61
C ASP A 351 12.36 4.17 -0.21
N GLY A 352 11.70 5.32 -0.41
CA GLY A 352 12.24 6.46 -1.15
C GLY A 352 11.59 7.78 -0.72
N TRP A 353 11.91 8.83 -1.44
CA TRP A 353 11.35 10.17 -1.24
C TRP A 353 11.24 10.94 -2.56
N MET A 354 10.45 11.99 -2.52
CA MET A 354 10.28 12.94 -3.61
C MET A 354 10.53 14.34 -3.07
N ASN A 355 11.25 15.17 -3.81
CA ASN A 355 11.47 16.58 -3.48
C ASN A 355 11.26 17.50 -4.70
N SER A 356 11.31 18.81 -4.49
CA SER A 356 11.09 19.84 -5.51
C SER A 356 12.20 19.97 -6.57
N GLY A 357 13.05 18.97 -6.71
CA GLY A 357 14.14 18.95 -7.70
C GLY A 357 15.43 19.61 -7.23
N ASP A 358 15.54 19.94 -5.97
CA ASP A 358 16.76 20.39 -5.31
C ASP A 358 17.72 19.21 -5.14
N LEU A 359 18.81 19.22 -5.94
CA LEU A 359 19.80 18.15 -5.95
C LEU A 359 20.74 18.17 -4.74
N GLU A 360 20.99 19.35 -4.14
CA GLU A 360 21.82 19.46 -2.96
C GLU A 360 21.09 18.88 -1.76
N GLN A 361 19.81 19.26 -1.58
CA GLN A 361 18.93 18.68 -0.57
C GLN A 361 18.81 17.16 -0.75
N ASP A 362 18.63 16.68 -2.00
CA ASP A 362 18.54 15.26 -2.31
C ASP A 362 19.79 14.49 -1.92
N ALA A 363 20.98 15.05 -2.21
CA ALA A 363 22.25 14.45 -1.85
C ALA A 363 22.43 14.36 -0.33
N VAL A 364 22.09 15.41 0.42
CA VAL A 364 22.16 15.42 1.89
C VAL A 364 21.22 14.38 2.50
N ILE A 365 19.99 14.26 1.98
CA ILE A 365 19.04 13.24 2.39
C ILE A 365 19.59 11.84 2.09
N GLY A 366 20.17 11.65 0.91
CA GLY A 366 20.78 10.38 0.49
C GLY A 366 21.87 9.94 1.45
N GLU A 367 22.79 10.84 1.83
CA GLU A 367 23.86 10.53 2.80
C GLU A 367 23.31 10.23 4.19
N TYR A 368 22.30 10.97 4.63
CA TYR A 368 21.59 10.67 5.90
C TYR A 368 21.06 9.23 5.91
N ILE A 369 20.36 8.83 4.84
CA ILE A 369 19.77 7.49 4.73
C ILE A 369 20.88 6.42 4.67
N LYS A 370 21.92 6.61 3.87
CA LYS A 370 23.06 5.69 3.80
C LYS A 370 23.68 5.44 5.17
N TYR A 371 23.92 6.51 5.93
CA TYR A 371 24.47 6.42 7.27
C TYR A 371 23.58 5.61 8.21
N HIS A 372 22.26 5.90 8.25
CA HIS A 372 21.34 5.24 9.16
C HIS A 372 21.07 3.78 8.75
N MET A 373 21.00 3.49 7.45
CA MET A 373 20.90 2.11 6.95
C MET A 373 22.16 1.30 7.31
N ALA A 374 23.32 1.88 7.14
CA ALA A 374 24.59 1.25 7.54
C ALA A 374 24.60 0.93 9.05
N LYS A 375 24.11 1.85 9.88
CA LYS A 375 24.00 1.64 11.34
C LYS A 375 23.03 0.53 11.71
N ILE A 376 21.90 0.40 10.98
CA ILE A 376 20.88 -0.61 11.27
C ILE A 376 21.31 -1.99 10.75
N CYS A 377 21.72 -2.10 9.50
CA CYS A 377 21.95 -3.40 8.84
C CYS A 377 23.42 -3.68 8.45
N GLY A 378 24.34 -2.76 8.78
CA GLY A 378 25.76 -2.92 8.50
C GLY A 378 26.12 -2.89 7.01
N TYR A 379 25.25 -2.30 6.16
CA TYR A 379 25.46 -2.17 4.72
C TYR A 379 25.04 -0.77 4.24
N ILE A 380 25.84 -0.20 3.33
CA ILE A 380 25.57 1.13 2.73
C ILE A 380 24.83 0.90 1.42
N PRO A 381 23.54 1.23 1.32
CA PRO A 381 22.79 1.01 0.10
C PRO A 381 23.15 2.02 -1.00
N GLU A 382 22.93 1.61 -2.25
CA GLU A 382 22.90 2.52 -3.38
C GLU A 382 21.57 3.29 -3.37
N ILE A 383 21.63 4.62 -3.58
CA ILE A 383 20.45 5.47 -3.79
C ILE A 383 20.36 5.76 -5.29
N LYS A 384 19.18 5.55 -5.86
CA LYS A 384 18.88 5.91 -7.24
C LYS A 384 17.99 7.13 -7.25
N SER A 385 18.47 8.21 -7.86
CA SER A 385 17.72 9.46 -7.99
C SER A 385 17.42 9.74 -9.46
N ILE A 386 16.19 10.11 -9.75
CA ILE A 386 15.73 10.49 -11.09
C ILE A 386 15.13 11.89 -10.99
N LYS A 387 15.78 12.86 -11.63
CA LYS A 387 15.21 14.20 -11.79
C LYS A 387 14.32 14.21 -13.03
N ARG A 388 13.14 14.79 -12.86
CA ARG A 388 12.17 15.03 -13.94
C ARG A 388 11.89 16.50 -14.01
N THR A 389 11.86 17.03 -15.22
CA THR A 389 11.51 18.40 -15.49
C THR A 389 10.11 18.42 -16.11
N ARG A 390 9.25 19.33 -15.68
CA ARG A 390 7.96 19.57 -16.28
C ARG A 390 8.16 19.91 -17.74
N GLN A 391 7.68 19.07 -18.64
CA GLN A 391 7.62 19.42 -20.06
C GLN A 391 6.47 20.42 -20.20
N VAL A 392 6.83 21.69 -20.31
CA VAL A 392 5.87 22.69 -20.74
C VAL A 392 5.59 22.37 -22.21
N VAL A 393 4.46 21.75 -22.47
CA VAL A 393 3.95 21.62 -23.82
C VAL A 393 3.53 23.04 -24.23
N PHE A 394 4.50 23.80 -24.77
CA PHE A 394 4.15 24.99 -25.54
C PHE A 394 3.37 24.46 -26.74
N ASN A 395 2.06 24.54 -26.65
CA ASN A 395 1.19 24.44 -27.80
C ASN A 395 1.65 25.51 -28.78
N ASN A 396 2.32 25.09 -29.85
CA ASN A 396 2.53 25.85 -31.05
C ASN A 396 1.15 26.11 -31.72
N ILE A 397 0.27 26.86 -31.04
CA ILE A 397 -1.04 27.28 -31.56
C ILE A 397 -0.92 28.59 -32.32
N ASN A 398 0.28 29.13 -32.57
CA ASN A 398 0.44 30.40 -33.24
C ASN A 398 1.32 30.34 -34.49
N ASN A 399 1.22 29.32 -35.29
CA ASN A 399 1.83 29.39 -36.64
C ASN A 399 0.89 28.84 -37.70
N ASN A 400 -0.34 29.37 -37.79
CA ASN A 400 -1.17 29.38 -38.98
C ASN A 400 -2.29 30.44 -38.81
N LEU A 401 -1.90 31.70 -38.93
CA LEU A 401 -2.73 32.80 -39.35
C LEU A 401 -1.97 33.59 -40.39
#